data_ceeb8368a9aed35315fae56f674f06cc
#
_entry.id   ceeb8368a9aed35315fae56f674f06cc
#
_cell.length_a   1.000
_cell.length_b   1.000
_cell.length_c   1.000
_cell.angle_alpha   90.00
_cell.angle_beta   90.00
_cell.angle_gamma   90.00
#
_symmetry.space_group_name_H-M   'P 1'
#
loop_
_entity.id
_entity.type
_entity.pdbx_description
1 polymer ?
#
loop_
_entity_poly.entity_id
_entity_poly.type
_entity_poly.pdbx_seq_one_letter_code
_entity_poly.pdbx_strand_id
1 'polypeptide(L)'
;VRVTLPSGTPAELAVPEGADPAGVPSGGLVLLPDIMGLRPLFDGHAQRLADALGWTVCVPEPWPGREDLPLAARLESVGSLDDAAVIADAAAAADRTGAASVAVLGFCMGGMYALKAAASGRFDKAVSFYGMIRVPENWESPTQAQPLDLLAGAHCPVLAIIGGADPWTPVDD
;
A
#
# COMPACT_ATOMS: atom_id res chain seq x y z
N VAL A 1 2.94 -10.10 -13.00
CA VAL A 1 1.78 -10.88 -13.51
C VAL A 1 0.51 -10.47 -12.76
N ARG A 2 -0.58 -10.22 -13.50
CA ARG A 2 -1.87 -9.91 -12.87
C ARG A 2 -2.43 -11.13 -12.15
N VAL A 3 -2.84 -10.91 -10.91
CA VAL A 3 -3.50 -11.89 -10.05
C VAL A 3 -4.77 -11.27 -9.45
N THR A 4 -5.62 -12.10 -8.85
CA THR A 4 -6.81 -11.65 -8.14
C THR A 4 -6.69 -12.06 -6.68
N LEU A 5 -6.95 -11.13 -5.77
CA LEU A 5 -7.02 -11.37 -4.33
C LEU A 5 -8.35 -12.06 -3.95
N PRO A 6 -8.46 -12.66 -2.75
CA PRO A 6 -9.70 -13.32 -2.32
C PRO A 6 -10.95 -12.43 -2.31
N SER A 7 -10.78 -11.12 -2.13
CA SER A 7 -11.83 -10.10 -2.23
C SER A 7 -12.37 -9.88 -3.64
N GLY A 8 -11.66 -10.37 -4.66
CA GLY A 8 -11.89 -10.03 -6.07
C GLY A 8 -11.02 -8.87 -6.56
N THR A 9 -10.26 -8.23 -5.69
CA THR A 9 -9.39 -7.08 -6.03
C THR A 9 -8.26 -7.52 -6.96
N PRO A 10 -8.05 -6.84 -8.12
CA PRO A 10 -6.90 -7.08 -8.97
C PRO A 10 -5.59 -6.70 -8.26
N ALA A 11 -4.51 -7.44 -8.53
CA ALA A 11 -3.19 -7.10 -8.03
C ALA A 11 -2.11 -7.45 -9.07
N GLU A 12 -0.97 -6.76 -9.02
CA GLU A 12 0.24 -7.15 -9.74
C GLU A 12 1.16 -7.94 -8.82
N LEU A 13 1.62 -9.10 -9.28
CA LEU A 13 2.62 -9.91 -8.58
C LEU A 13 3.91 -9.91 -9.41
N ALA A 14 4.98 -9.39 -8.83
CA ALA A 14 6.31 -9.41 -9.40
C ALA A 14 7.22 -10.32 -8.57
N VAL A 15 7.95 -11.18 -9.26
CA VAL A 15 9.00 -12.03 -8.67
C VAL A 15 10.36 -11.61 -9.24
N PRO A 16 11.47 -11.79 -8.50
CA PRO A 16 12.79 -11.47 -9.00
C PRO A 16 13.10 -12.22 -10.30
N GLU A 17 13.79 -11.58 -11.22
CA GLU A 17 14.23 -12.24 -12.45
C GLU A 17 15.14 -13.45 -12.11
N GLY A 18 14.86 -14.59 -12.71
CA GLY A 18 15.60 -15.83 -12.44
C GLY A 18 15.29 -16.53 -11.11
N ALA A 19 14.28 -16.08 -10.37
CA ALA A 19 13.85 -16.76 -9.15
C ALA A 19 13.37 -18.19 -9.45
N ASP A 20 13.69 -19.12 -8.56
CA ASP A 20 13.17 -20.49 -8.63
C ASP A 20 11.65 -20.47 -8.36
N PRO A 21 10.81 -20.91 -9.32
CA PRO A 21 9.35 -20.95 -9.12
C PRO A 21 8.89 -21.84 -7.96
N ALA A 22 9.71 -22.82 -7.57
CA ALA A 22 9.44 -23.73 -6.45
C ALA A 22 10.09 -23.26 -5.14
N GLY A 23 10.88 -22.18 -5.18
CA GLY A 23 11.59 -21.64 -4.05
C GLY A 23 10.67 -20.85 -3.11
N VAL A 24 11.03 -20.83 -1.81
CA VAL A 24 10.38 -19.95 -0.85
C VAL A 24 11.02 -18.56 -0.97
N PRO A 25 10.24 -17.47 -1.19
CA PRO A 25 10.78 -16.13 -1.25
C PRO A 25 11.53 -15.74 0.03
N SER A 26 12.69 -15.10 -0.11
CA SER A 26 13.50 -14.64 1.03
C SER A 26 12.83 -13.50 1.80
N GLY A 27 11.88 -12.80 1.19
CA GLY A 27 11.06 -11.74 1.76
C GLY A 27 9.92 -11.35 0.82
N GLY A 28 8.95 -10.66 1.37
CA GLY A 28 7.80 -10.12 0.66
C GLY A 28 7.67 -8.61 0.83
N LEU A 29 7.10 -7.97 -0.18
CA LEU A 29 6.76 -6.56 -0.12
C LEU A 29 5.36 -6.34 -0.66
N VAL A 30 4.51 -5.69 0.11
CA VAL A 30 3.27 -5.11 -0.40
C VAL A 30 3.54 -3.66 -0.78
N LEU A 31 3.32 -3.32 -2.04
CA LEU A 31 3.49 -1.97 -2.55
C LEU A 31 2.12 -1.34 -2.78
N LEU A 32 1.76 -0.35 -1.96
CA LEU A 32 0.49 0.37 -2.05
C LEU A 32 0.64 1.57 -3.00
N PRO A 33 -0.10 1.59 -4.12
CA PRO A 33 0.02 2.64 -5.12
C PRO A 33 -0.51 3.99 -4.61
N ASP A 34 -0.15 5.04 -5.33
CA ASP A 34 -0.81 6.34 -5.19
C ASP A 34 -2.29 6.28 -5.62
N ILE A 35 -2.98 7.42 -5.54
CA ILE A 35 -4.40 7.54 -5.88
C ILE A 35 -4.77 7.07 -7.30
N MET A 36 -3.81 7.02 -8.22
CA MET A 36 -4.04 6.56 -9.59
C MET A 36 -4.05 5.03 -9.73
N GLY A 37 -3.71 4.29 -8.67
CA GLY A 37 -3.82 2.84 -8.66
C GLY A 37 -2.84 2.10 -9.55
N LEU A 38 -3.18 0.85 -9.85
CA LEU A 38 -2.38 -0.01 -10.71
C LEU A 38 -2.30 0.53 -12.14
N ARG A 39 -1.07 0.68 -12.61
CA ARG A 39 -0.74 1.13 -13.97
C ARG A 39 0.71 0.77 -14.29
N PRO A 40 1.18 0.92 -15.55
CA PRO A 40 2.55 0.54 -15.94
C PRO A 40 3.66 1.10 -15.06
N LEU A 41 3.44 2.27 -14.43
CA LEU A 41 4.38 2.85 -13.46
C LEU A 41 4.60 1.91 -12.27
N PHE A 42 3.52 1.41 -11.65
CA PHE A 42 3.61 0.53 -10.49
C PHE A 42 4.01 -0.90 -10.87
N ASP A 43 3.64 -1.38 -12.08
CA ASP A 43 4.16 -2.63 -12.61
C ASP A 43 5.70 -2.58 -12.71
N GLY A 44 6.24 -1.47 -13.25
CA GLY A 44 7.68 -1.23 -13.33
C GLY A 44 8.34 -1.03 -11.96
N HIS A 45 7.66 -0.38 -10.99
CA HIS A 45 8.17 -0.27 -9.62
C HIS A 45 8.23 -1.64 -8.93
N ALA A 46 7.17 -2.44 -9.07
CA ALA A 46 7.11 -3.77 -8.49
C ALA A 46 8.26 -4.65 -8.98
N GLN A 47 8.50 -4.69 -10.31
CA GLN A 47 9.59 -5.50 -10.87
C GLN A 47 10.96 -5.01 -10.43
N ARG A 48 11.23 -3.68 -10.48
CA ARG A 48 12.51 -3.12 -10.01
C ARG A 48 12.77 -3.41 -8.54
N LEU A 49 11.75 -3.34 -7.69
CA LEU A 49 11.89 -3.66 -6.26
C LEU A 49 12.09 -5.15 -6.06
N ALA A 50 11.39 -6.00 -6.80
CA ALA A 50 11.58 -7.44 -6.74
C ALA A 50 13.02 -7.82 -7.08
N ASP A 51 13.55 -7.29 -8.19
CA ASP A 51 14.92 -7.58 -8.64
C ASP A 51 15.98 -7.02 -7.68
N ALA A 52 15.78 -5.79 -7.19
CA ALA A 52 16.74 -5.13 -6.30
C ALA A 52 16.81 -5.77 -4.89
N LEU A 53 15.69 -6.26 -4.38
CA LEU A 53 15.60 -6.84 -3.05
C LEU A 53 15.75 -8.36 -3.04
N GLY A 54 15.54 -9.02 -4.17
CA GLY A 54 15.39 -10.47 -4.25
C GLY A 54 14.10 -10.95 -3.58
N TRP A 55 13.06 -10.12 -3.55
CA TRP A 55 11.80 -10.37 -2.85
C TRP A 55 10.63 -10.47 -3.82
N THR A 56 9.57 -11.18 -3.40
CA THR A 56 8.31 -11.13 -4.14
C THR A 56 7.54 -9.86 -3.76
N VAL A 57 7.05 -9.13 -4.76
CA VAL A 57 6.30 -7.88 -4.57
C VAL A 57 4.87 -8.05 -5.05
N CYS A 58 3.89 -7.68 -4.22
CA CYS A 58 2.48 -7.67 -4.59
C CYS A 58 1.90 -6.27 -4.46
N VAL A 59 1.19 -5.81 -5.50
CA VAL A 59 0.63 -4.45 -5.61
C VAL A 59 -0.88 -4.54 -5.78
N PRO A 60 -1.70 -4.37 -4.74
CA PRO A 60 -3.15 -4.39 -4.87
C PRO A 60 -3.69 -3.11 -5.54
N GLU A 61 -4.78 -3.24 -6.30
CA GLU A 61 -5.53 -2.10 -6.85
C GLU A 61 -6.35 -1.43 -5.74
N PRO A 62 -6.17 -0.12 -5.47
CA PRO A 62 -6.96 0.58 -4.45
C PRO A 62 -8.39 0.90 -4.87
N TRP A 63 -8.74 0.76 -6.16
CA TRP A 63 -10.05 1.10 -6.72
C TRP A 63 -10.71 -0.08 -7.43
N PRO A 64 -10.89 -1.26 -6.80
CA PRO A 64 -11.43 -2.42 -7.49
C PRO A 64 -12.82 -2.13 -8.07
N GLY A 65 -12.98 -2.40 -9.39
CA GLY A 65 -14.21 -2.11 -10.14
C GLY A 65 -14.43 -0.64 -10.48
N ARG A 66 -13.44 0.23 -10.16
CA ARG A 66 -13.47 1.68 -10.45
C ARG A 66 -12.14 2.17 -11.03
N GLU A 67 -11.40 1.29 -11.68
CA GLU A 67 -10.04 1.55 -12.18
C GLU A 67 -10.01 2.65 -13.25
N ASP A 68 -11.12 2.88 -13.95
CA ASP A 68 -11.23 3.88 -15.02
C ASP A 68 -11.58 5.29 -14.52
N LEU A 69 -11.77 5.49 -13.20
CA LEU A 69 -12.10 6.81 -12.67
C LEU A 69 -10.99 7.82 -12.98
N PRO A 70 -11.32 9.01 -13.51
CA PRO A 70 -10.35 10.10 -13.68
C PRO A 70 -9.90 10.66 -12.32
N LEU A 71 -8.74 11.32 -12.27
CA LEU A 71 -8.14 11.82 -11.04
C LEU A 71 -9.11 12.66 -10.18
N ALA A 72 -9.89 13.56 -10.79
CA ALA A 72 -10.83 14.39 -10.05
C ALA A 72 -11.87 13.55 -9.30
N ALA A 73 -12.46 12.55 -9.99
CA ALA A 73 -13.42 11.65 -9.36
C ALA A 73 -12.79 10.76 -8.28
N ARG A 74 -11.53 10.35 -8.44
CA ARG A 74 -10.80 9.62 -7.40
C ARG A 74 -10.60 10.48 -6.16
N LEU A 75 -10.15 11.73 -6.31
CA LEU A 75 -9.97 12.68 -5.21
C LEU A 75 -11.27 12.91 -4.42
N GLU A 76 -12.41 12.99 -5.11
CA GLU A 76 -13.74 13.10 -4.50
C GLU A 76 -14.20 11.80 -3.81
N SER A 77 -13.68 10.65 -4.25
CA SER A 77 -14.13 9.33 -3.81
C SER A 77 -13.28 8.72 -2.69
N VAL A 78 -12.14 9.32 -2.32
CA VAL A 78 -11.25 8.71 -1.29
C VAL A 78 -12.00 8.47 0.02
N GLY A 79 -12.85 9.40 0.46
CA GLY A 79 -13.68 9.22 1.65
C GLY A 79 -14.65 8.02 1.59
N SER A 80 -14.90 7.45 0.40
CA SER A 80 -15.72 6.25 0.25
C SER A 80 -14.93 4.94 0.41
N LEU A 81 -13.60 5.00 0.53
CA LEU A 81 -12.80 3.82 0.80
C LEU A 81 -13.00 3.38 2.26
N ASP A 82 -13.14 2.08 2.44
CA ASP A 82 -13.23 1.46 3.76
C ASP A 82 -11.82 0.99 4.17
N ASP A 83 -11.29 1.56 5.25
CA ASP A 83 -9.99 1.19 5.79
C ASP A 83 -9.87 -0.33 6.04
N ALA A 84 -10.93 -0.95 6.57
CA ALA A 84 -10.92 -2.37 6.86
C ALA A 84 -10.76 -3.20 5.57
N ALA A 85 -11.43 -2.81 4.49
CA ALA A 85 -11.32 -3.49 3.20
C ALA A 85 -9.93 -3.29 2.58
N VAL A 86 -9.40 -2.06 2.57
CA VAL A 86 -8.07 -1.77 2.02
C VAL A 86 -6.96 -2.49 2.80
N ILE A 87 -7.05 -2.52 4.14
CA ILE A 87 -6.07 -3.22 4.98
C ILE A 87 -6.19 -4.74 4.80
N ALA A 88 -7.40 -5.28 4.65
CA ALA A 88 -7.61 -6.70 4.35
C ALA A 88 -7.00 -7.08 2.99
N ASP A 89 -7.15 -6.24 1.97
CA ASP A 89 -6.52 -6.47 0.66
C ASP A 89 -4.99 -6.37 0.74
N ALA A 90 -4.46 -5.44 1.53
CA ALA A 90 -3.02 -5.38 1.79
C ALA A 90 -2.51 -6.66 2.49
N ALA A 91 -3.26 -7.19 3.46
CA ALA A 91 -2.92 -8.44 4.12
C ALA A 91 -2.99 -9.64 3.15
N ALA A 92 -4.02 -9.72 2.32
CA ALA A 92 -4.15 -10.74 1.28
C ALA A 92 -3.03 -10.63 0.23
N ALA A 93 -2.61 -9.40 -0.13
CA ALA A 93 -1.46 -9.18 -1.00
C ALA A 93 -0.15 -9.67 -0.35
N ALA A 94 -0.01 -9.51 0.97
CA ALA A 94 1.13 -10.05 1.72
C ALA A 94 1.14 -11.59 1.66
N ASP A 95 0.00 -12.26 1.79
CA ASP A 95 -0.11 -13.72 1.66
C ASP A 95 0.25 -14.18 0.24
N ARG A 96 -0.09 -13.39 -0.78
CA ARG A 96 0.26 -13.70 -2.19
C ARG A 96 1.75 -13.66 -2.46
N THR A 97 2.55 -12.97 -1.64
CA THR A 97 4.02 -13.01 -1.79
C THR A 97 4.62 -14.38 -1.45
N GLY A 98 3.94 -15.20 -0.66
CA GLY A 98 4.44 -16.49 -0.18
C GLY A 98 5.59 -16.40 0.81
N ALA A 99 5.98 -15.19 1.22
CA ALA A 99 7.08 -14.96 2.15
C ALA A 99 6.61 -15.00 3.60
N ALA A 100 7.48 -15.49 4.49
CA ALA A 100 7.22 -15.49 5.94
C ALA A 100 7.34 -14.09 6.55
N SER A 101 8.26 -13.26 6.04
CA SER A 101 8.46 -11.87 6.46
C SER A 101 8.04 -10.94 5.34
N VAL A 102 7.15 -9.99 5.64
CA VAL A 102 6.59 -9.07 4.64
C VAL A 102 6.61 -7.63 5.15
N ALA A 103 7.16 -6.74 4.33
CA ALA A 103 7.08 -5.30 4.55
C ALA A 103 5.92 -4.69 3.76
N VAL A 104 5.42 -3.54 4.19
CA VAL A 104 4.51 -2.70 3.42
C VAL A 104 5.18 -1.37 3.08
N LEU A 105 5.05 -0.93 1.82
CA LEU A 105 5.54 0.36 1.34
C LEU A 105 4.44 1.03 0.54
N GLY A 106 4.23 2.33 0.73
CA GLY A 106 3.21 3.05 0.00
C GLY A 106 3.63 4.46 -0.40
N PHE A 107 2.98 4.96 -1.46
CA PHE A 107 3.19 6.30 -2.01
C PHE A 107 1.90 7.11 -1.92
N CYS A 108 1.97 8.38 -1.48
CA CYS A 108 0.82 9.28 -1.41
C CYS A 108 -0.34 8.67 -0.59
N MET A 109 -1.52 8.50 -1.18
CA MET A 109 -2.65 7.77 -0.58
C MET A 109 -2.22 6.36 -0.10
N GLY A 110 -1.44 5.62 -0.90
CA GLY A 110 -0.87 4.33 -0.48
C GLY A 110 0.10 4.46 0.69
N GLY A 111 0.81 5.60 0.80
CA GLY A 111 1.65 5.92 1.97
C GLY A 111 0.83 6.12 3.23
N MET A 112 -0.32 6.81 3.14
CA MET A 112 -1.29 6.90 4.23
C MET A 112 -1.77 5.52 4.68
N TYR A 113 -2.11 4.65 3.72
CA TYR A 113 -2.54 3.28 4.03
C TYR A 113 -1.40 2.39 4.56
N ALA A 114 -0.15 2.62 4.17
CA ALA A 114 0.99 1.92 4.76
C ALA A 114 1.16 2.26 6.25
N LEU A 115 0.92 3.52 6.65
CA LEU A 115 0.90 3.93 8.05
C LEU A 115 -0.23 3.23 8.82
N LYS A 116 -1.45 3.20 8.26
CA LYS A 116 -2.59 2.50 8.87
C LYS A 116 -2.34 0.98 8.99
N ALA A 117 -1.76 0.37 7.96
CA ALA A 117 -1.46 -1.05 7.92
C ALA A 117 -0.40 -1.49 8.95
N ALA A 118 0.47 -0.57 9.41
CA ALA A 118 1.46 -0.85 10.45
C ALA A 118 0.82 -1.33 11.78
N ALA A 119 -0.43 -0.94 12.05
CA ALA A 119 -1.19 -1.37 13.22
C ALA A 119 -1.90 -2.72 13.04
N SER A 120 -1.91 -3.31 11.84
CA SER A 120 -2.64 -4.55 11.56
C SER A 120 -2.01 -5.81 12.16
N GLY A 121 -0.73 -5.74 12.53
CA GLY A 121 0.06 -6.91 12.99
C GLY A 121 0.47 -7.87 11.87
N ARG A 122 0.18 -7.55 10.58
CA ARG A 122 0.53 -8.41 9.44
C ARG A 122 1.92 -8.15 8.88
N PHE A 123 2.47 -6.97 9.12
CA PHE A 123 3.71 -6.51 8.51
C PHE A 123 4.84 -6.38 9.52
N ASP A 124 6.06 -6.73 9.09
CA ASP A 124 7.27 -6.63 9.92
C ASP A 124 7.91 -5.24 9.83
N LYS A 125 7.61 -4.47 8.80
CA LYS A 125 8.07 -3.09 8.59
C LYS A 125 7.07 -2.33 7.73
N ALA A 126 6.95 -1.02 7.97
CA ALA A 126 6.15 -0.13 7.15
C ALA A 126 6.96 1.07 6.68
N VAL A 127 6.81 1.44 5.42
CA VAL A 127 7.45 2.62 4.82
C VAL A 127 6.39 3.45 4.11
N SER A 128 6.33 4.74 4.45
CA SER A 128 5.45 5.72 3.82
C SER A 128 6.27 6.77 3.09
N PHE A 129 6.08 6.89 1.78
CA PHE A 129 6.60 8.00 0.98
C PHE A 129 5.50 9.03 0.77
N TYR A 130 5.71 10.24 1.28
CA TYR A 130 4.78 11.39 1.21
C TYR A 130 3.31 10.98 1.44
N GLY A 131 3.07 10.03 2.34
CA GLY A 131 1.74 9.66 2.80
C GLY A 131 1.24 10.65 3.84
N MET A 132 -0.04 11.00 3.75
CA MET A 132 -0.67 11.87 4.72
C MET A 132 -0.68 11.19 6.10
N ILE A 133 -0.18 11.89 7.12
CA ILE A 133 -0.20 11.42 8.51
C ILE A 133 -1.55 11.68 9.19
N ARG A 134 -2.32 12.61 8.62
CA ARG A 134 -3.75 12.81 8.91
C ARG A 134 -4.57 12.62 7.65
N VAL A 135 -5.79 12.14 7.81
CA VAL A 135 -6.75 12.09 6.70
C VAL A 135 -7.13 13.54 6.36
N PRO A 136 -6.96 13.98 5.10
CA PRO A 136 -7.43 15.30 4.68
C PRO A 136 -8.93 15.49 4.96
N GLU A 137 -9.32 16.68 5.39
CA GLU A 137 -10.70 16.98 5.82
C GLU A 137 -11.76 16.54 4.80
N ASN A 138 -11.49 16.76 3.52
CA ASN A 138 -12.40 16.34 2.42
C ASN A 138 -12.42 14.83 2.13
N TRP A 139 -11.56 14.05 2.80
CA TRP A 139 -11.52 12.57 2.71
C TRP A 139 -12.04 11.90 3.98
N GLU A 140 -12.27 12.67 5.03
CA GLU A 140 -12.77 12.11 6.29
C GLU A 140 -14.13 11.43 6.12
N SER A 141 -14.29 10.29 6.74
CA SER A 141 -15.53 9.53 6.78
C SER A 141 -15.55 8.59 7.99
N PRO A 142 -16.70 8.03 8.35
CA PRO A 142 -16.79 7.08 9.46
C PRO A 142 -15.96 5.79 9.28
N THR A 143 -15.56 5.47 8.05
CA THR A 143 -14.75 4.29 7.72
C THR A 143 -13.27 4.59 7.57
N GLN A 144 -12.86 5.84 7.83
CA GLN A 144 -11.49 6.32 7.72
C GLN A 144 -10.95 6.71 9.11
N ALA A 145 -10.06 5.90 9.66
CA ALA A 145 -9.33 6.24 10.89
C ALA A 145 -8.15 7.17 10.60
N GLN A 146 -7.79 8.00 11.58
CA GLN A 146 -6.61 8.84 11.45
C GLN A 146 -5.32 8.00 11.54
N PRO A 147 -4.39 8.13 10.56
CA PRO A 147 -3.15 7.36 10.58
C PRO A 147 -2.33 7.52 11.86
N LEU A 148 -2.19 8.76 12.37
CA LEU A 148 -1.45 9.04 13.61
C LEU A 148 -2.05 8.32 14.82
N ASP A 149 -3.38 8.24 14.93
CA ASP A 149 -4.03 7.55 16.04
C ASP A 149 -3.75 6.04 15.99
N LEU A 150 -3.74 5.46 14.79
CA LEU A 150 -3.42 4.04 14.60
C LEU A 150 -1.95 3.75 14.87
N LEU A 151 -1.03 4.67 14.56
CA LEU A 151 0.41 4.49 14.78
C LEU A 151 0.78 4.30 16.27
N ALA A 152 -0.03 4.81 17.19
CA ALA A 152 0.14 4.51 18.62
C ALA A 152 0.05 3.02 18.94
N GLY A 153 -0.65 2.24 18.09
CA GLY A 153 -0.76 0.78 18.16
C GLY A 153 0.06 0.05 17.10
N ALA A 154 1.08 0.68 16.51
CA ALA A 154 1.89 0.02 15.48
C ALA A 154 2.60 -1.22 16.03
N HIS A 155 2.52 -2.32 15.28
CA HIS A 155 3.16 -3.60 15.64
C HIS A 155 4.53 -3.79 14.99
N CYS A 156 4.98 -2.84 14.18
CA CYS A 156 6.26 -2.91 13.48
C CYS A 156 6.96 -1.55 13.41
N PRO A 157 8.27 -1.49 13.14
CA PRO A 157 8.97 -0.24 12.85
C PRO A 157 8.37 0.46 11.64
N VAL A 158 8.24 1.79 11.74
CA VAL A 158 7.68 2.66 10.69
C VAL A 158 8.70 3.70 10.28
N LEU A 159 8.90 3.86 8.97
CA LEU A 159 9.66 4.95 8.37
C LEU A 159 8.70 5.82 7.55
N ALA A 160 8.51 7.07 7.95
CA ALA A 160 7.78 8.06 7.17
C ALA A 160 8.77 9.06 6.55
N ILE A 161 8.66 9.25 5.24
CA ILE A 161 9.45 10.21 4.46
C ILE A 161 8.48 11.27 3.96
N ILE A 162 8.58 12.47 4.52
CA ILE A 162 7.64 13.57 4.30
C ILE A 162 8.39 14.78 3.77
N GLY A 163 7.82 15.45 2.77
CA GLY A 163 8.37 16.68 2.25
C GLY A 163 8.11 17.86 3.20
N GLY A 164 9.16 18.62 3.57
CA GLY A 164 9.00 19.77 4.49
C GLY A 164 8.17 20.95 3.94
N ALA A 165 7.74 20.89 2.66
CA ALA A 165 6.85 21.85 2.04
C ALA A 165 5.63 21.18 1.39
N ASP A 166 5.29 19.97 1.84
CA ASP A 166 4.15 19.23 1.32
C ASP A 166 2.85 19.81 1.88
N PRO A 167 1.95 20.35 1.02
CA PRO A 167 0.69 20.93 1.50
C PRO A 167 -0.30 19.89 2.04
N TRP A 168 -0.10 18.60 1.74
CA TRP A 168 -0.93 17.50 2.24
C TRP A 168 -0.51 17.00 3.61
N THR A 169 0.67 17.42 4.07
CA THR A 169 1.21 17.08 5.39
C THR A 169 1.96 18.30 5.91
N PRO A 170 1.25 19.35 6.35
CA PRO A 170 1.84 20.57 6.91
C PRO A 170 2.78 20.27 8.08
N VAL A 171 3.78 21.13 8.25
CA VAL A 171 4.82 20.97 9.31
C VAL A 171 4.22 21.00 10.72
N ASP A 172 3.04 21.61 10.88
CA ASP A 172 2.35 21.75 12.16
C ASP A 172 1.46 20.52 12.50
N ASP A 173 1.35 19.53 11.60
CA ASP A 173 0.68 18.27 11.86
C ASP A 173 1.63 17.30 12.58
#